data_9561ecc80184ee1e6ebcbb1ce67d7271
#
_entry.id   9561ecc80184ee1e6ebcbb1ce67d7271
#
_cell.length_a   1.000
_cell.length_b   1.000
_cell.length_c   1.000
_cell.angle_alpha   90.00
_cell.angle_beta   90.00
_cell.angle_gamma   90.00
#
_symmetry.space_group_name_H-M   'P 1'
#
loop_
_entity.id
_entity.type
_entity.pdbx_description
1 polymer ?
#
loop_
_entity_poly.entity_id
_entity_poly.type
_entity_poly.pdbx_seq_one_letter_code
_entity_poly.pdbx_strand_id
1 'polypeptide(L)'
;MKAISITLLVGAMAAAAACSSSSTSPSASIAGTYVLSSVNGESLPAIVTKTGDDTAVVVADTLALTANNTYTRHAVDTLRSEVSGVTLYSHVSSGTYARSGSSITLTDAVTDSSATGTIANNAITISSVENGFAVTGVFTKQ
;
A
#
# COMPACT_ATOMS: atom_id res chain seq x y z
N MET A 1 24.71 19.88 -80.84
CA MET A 1 23.66 19.52 -79.85
C MET A 1 24.34 18.80 -78.70
N LYS A 2 24.45 19.45 -77.58
CA LYS A 2 25.10 18.87 -76.34
C LYS A 2 24.03 18.25 -75.46
N ALA A 3 24.16 16.94 -75.21
CA ALA A 3 23.33 16.22 -74.25
C ALA A 3 23.82 16.45 -72.84
N ILE A 4 22.99 16.94 -71.94
CA ILE A 4 23.26 17.14 -70.54
C ILE A 4 22.71 15.92 -69.79
N SER A 5 23.64 15.09 -69.26
CA SER A 5 23.26 13.97 -68.39
C SER A 5 23.09 14.49 -66.95
N ILE A 6 21.86 14.35 -66.42
CA ILE A 6 21.55 14.66 -65.00
C ILE A 6 21.67 13.36 -64.20
N THR A 7 22.71 13.29 -63.36
CA THR A 7 22.88 12.18 -62.42
C THR A 7 22.08 12.47 -61.15
N LEU A 8 21.04 11.64 -60.95
CA LEU A 8 20.17 11.72 -59.77
C LEU A 8 20.86 10.97 -58.60
N LEU A 9 21.32 11.71 -57.61
CA LEU A 9 21.90 11.16 -56.39
C LEU A 9 20.81 10.80 -55.39
N VAL A 10 20.48 9.54 -55.26
CA VAL A 10 19.53 9.04 -54.27
C VAL A 10 20.24 8.91 -52.92
N GLY A 11 20.00 9.87 -52.04
CA GLY A 11 20.47 9.80 -50.64
C GLY A 11 19.59 8.86 -49.80
N ALA A 12 20.13 7.72 -49.37
CA ALA A 12 19.48 6.83 -48.41
C ALA A 12 19.58 7.45 -47.00
N MET A 13 18.47 7.98 -46.48
CA MET A 13 18.32 8.34 -45.07
C MET A 13 18.13 7.05 -44.28
N ALA A 14 19.15 6.60 -43.56
CA ALA A 14 19.04 5.57 -42.54
C ALA A 14 18.38 6.21 -41.29
N ALA A 15 17.09 5.95 -41.09
CA ALA A 15 16.39 6.25 -39.85
C ALA A 15 16.92 5.30 -38.77
N ALA A 16 17.79 5.77 -37.90
CA ALA A 16 18.15 5.07 -36.68
C ALA A 16 16.96 5.16 -35.71
N ALA A 17 16.16 4.09 -35.67
CA ALA A 17 15.17 3.89 -34.62
C ALA A 17 15.92 3.69 -33.29
N ALA A 18 16.11 4.76 -32.53
CA ALA A 18 16.54 4.67 -31.15
C ALA A 18 15.41 4.02 -30.34
N CYS A 19 15.48 2.68 -30.17
CA CYS A 19 14.74 2.00 -29.15
C CYS A 19 15.26 2.52 -27.80
N SER A 20 14.60 3.53 -27.24
CA SER A 20 14.72 3.86 -25.83
C SER A 20 14.10 2.71 -25.05
N SER A 21 14.89 1.68 -24.73
CA SER A 21 14.54 0.74 -23.69
C SER A 21 14.47 1.54 -22.39
N SER A 22 13.26 1.97 -22.01
CA SER A 22 12.99 2.38 -20.66
C SER A 22 13.27 1.17 -19.77
N SER A 23 14.48 1.12 -19.20
CA SER A 23 14.80 0.18 -18.14
C SER A 23 13.91 0.55 -16.96
N THR A 24 12.74 -0.06 -16.87
CA THR A 24 11.96 -0.09 -15.63
C THR A 24 12.82 -0.83 -14.62
N SER A 25 13.55 -0.09 -13.79
CA SER A 25 14.23 -0.68 -12.63
C SER A 25 13.22 -1.53 -11.89
N PRO A 26 13.53 -2.80 -11.57
CA PRO A 26 12.60 -3.63 -10.83
C PRO A 26 12.21 -2.89 -9.55
N SER A 27 10.92 -2.67 -9.38
CA SER A 27 10.40 -2.02 -8.19
C SER A 27 10.87 -2.80 -6.97
N ALA A 28 11.58 -2.15 -6.04
CA ALA A 28 12.11 -2.81 -4.85
C ALA A 28 11.00 -3.62 -4.16
N SER A 29 11.33 -4.85 -3.75
CA SER A 29 10.36 -5.73 -3.09
C SER A 29 9.84 -5.08 -1.81
N ILE A 30 8.51 -5.04 -1.67
CA ILE A 30 7.84 -4.58 -0.47
C ILE A 30 7.53 -5.74 0.50
N ALA A 31 7.90 -6.96 0.15
CA ALA A 31 7.74 -8.08 1.06
C ALA A 31 8.51 -7.84 2.38
N GLY A 32 7.91 -8.24 3.48
CA GLY A 32 8.45 -8.06 4.82
C GLY A 32 7.36 -7.84 5.86
N THR A 33 7.78 -7.69 7.10
CA THR A 33 6.92 -7.40 8.25
C THR A 33 6.91 -5.91 8.52
N TYR A 34 5.73 -5.37 8.71
CA TYR A 34 5.48 -3.97 9.03
C TYR A 34 4.70 -3.89 10.32
N VAL A 35 5.12 -3.04 11.23
CA VAL A 35 4.45 -2.82 12.52
C VAL A 35 3.81 -1.44 12.50
N LEU A 36 2.57 -1.37 12.94
CA LEU A 36 1.84 -0.11 13.09
C LEU A 36 2.56 0.80 14.07
N SER A 37 2.89 2.00 13.65
CA SER A 37 3.58 3.01 14.43
C SER A 37 2.67 4.13 14.90
N SER A 38 1.64 4.45 14.11
CA SER A 38 0.66 5.48 14.47
C SER A 38 -0.69 5.24 13.82
N VAL A 39 -1.74 5.79 14.42
CA VAL A 39 -3.11 5.82 13.90
C VAL A 39 -3.61 7.27 13.96
N ASN A 40 -4.09 7.79 12.82
CA ASN A 40 -4.57 9.17 12.70
C ASN A 40 -3.55 10.23 13.19
N GLY A 41 -2.25 9.91 13.08
CA GLY A 41 -1.15 10.76 13.56
C GLY A 41 -0.77 10.57 15.02
N GLU A 42 -1.51 9.80 15.79
CA GLU A 42 -1.22 9.49 17.20
C GLU A 42 -0.40 8.21 17.33
N SER A 43 0.59 8.18 18.22
CA SER A 43 1.36 6.99 18.55
C SER A 43 0.51 5.97 19.32
N LEU A 44 0.87 4.67 19.22
CA LEU A 44 0.17 3.62 19.93
C LEU A 44 0.46 3.62 21.46
N PRO A 45 -0.56 3.27 22.28
CA PRO A 45 -1.94 2.93 21.94
C PRO A 45 -2.76 4.16 21.54
N ALA A 46 -3.54 4.09 20.45
CA ALA A 46 -4.26 5.21 19.87
C ALA A 46 -5.77 5.03 19.97
N ILE A 47 -6.47 6.08 20.39
CA ILE A 47 -7.95 6.10 20.40
C ILE A 47 -8.43 6.30 18.96
N VAL A 48 -9.24 5.36 18.45
CA VAL A 48 -9.82 5.45 17.11
C VAL A 48 -11.26 5.94 17.11
N THR A 49 -11.99 5.67 18.18
CA THR A 49 -13.35 6.19 18.34
C THR A 49 -13.73 6.30 19.81
N LYS A 50 -14.61 7.26 20.10
CA LYS A 50 -15.26 7.42 21.39
C LYS A 50 -16.75 7.69 21.16
N THR A 51 -17.60 6.84 21.73
CA THR A 51 -19.07 6.97 21.62
C THR A 51 -19.68 6.81 23.01
N GLY A 52 -20.16 7.94 23.57
CA GLY A 52 -20.60 7.96 24.97
C GLY A 52 -19.43 7.61 25.90
N ASP A 53 -19.65 6.55 26.70
CA ASP A 53 -18.68 6.05 27.68
C ASP A 53 -17.76 4.93 27.10
N ASP A 54 -18.01 4.54 25.85
CA ASP A 54 -17.22 3.51 25.17
C ASP A 54 -16.06 4.14 24.38
N THR A 55 -14.86 3.57 24.53
CA THR A 55 -13.66 4.04 23.85
C THR A 55 -12.96 2.84 23.18
N ALA A 56 -12.83 2.87 21.86
CA ALA A 56 -12.03 1.89 21.11
C ALA A 56 -10.59 2.39 20.94
N VAL A 57 -9.65 1.54 21.28
CA VAL A 57 -8.21 1.83 21.29
C VAL A 57 -7.46 0.77 20.50
N VAL A 58 -6.70 1.16 19.49
CA VAL A 58 -5.74 0.29 18.82
C VAL A 58 -4.49 0.17 19.68
N VAL A 59 -4.13 -1.05 20.03
CA VAL A 59 -2.98 -1.35 20.89
C VAL A 59 -1.77 -1.76 20.07
N ALA A 60 -1.98 -2.65 19.10
CA ALA A 60 -0.93 -3.14 18.22
C ALA A 60 -1.53 -3.64 16.91
N ASP A 61 -0.74 -3.57 15.83
CA ASP A 61 -1.10 -4.16 14.55
C ASP A 61 0.17 -4.51 13.78
N THR A 62 0.16 -5.66 13.12
CA THR A 62 1.27 -6.14 12.33
C THR A 62 0.76 -6.59 10.96
N LEU A 63 1.39 -6.12 9.90
CA LEU A 63 1.12 -6.47 8.52
C LEU A 63 2.32 -7.20 7.92
N ALA A 64 2.18 -8.46 7.57
CA ALA A 64 3.18 -9.25 6.87
C ALA A 64 2.83 -9.36 5.38
N LEU A 65 3.72 -8.89 4.51
CA LEU A 65 3.61 -9.00 3.06
C LEU A 65 4.56 -10.07 2.54
N THR A 66 4.08 -10.97 1.68
CA THR A 66 4.91 -12.01 1.08
C THR A 66 5.31 -11.66 -0.36
N ALA A 67 6.34 -12.31 -0.88
CA ALA A 67 6.74 -12.17 -2.28
C ALA A 67 5.70 -12.70 -3.28
N ASN A 68 4.74 -13.52 -2.82
CA ASN A 68 3.67 -14.09 -3.65
C ASN A 68 2.41 -13.20 -3.69
N ASN A 69 2.53 -11.92 -3.30
CA ASN A 69 1.44 -10.96 -3.27
C ASN A 69 0.29 -11.35 -2.31
N THR A 70 0.59 -12.07 -1.24
CA THR A 70 -0.35 -12.32 -0.15
C THR A 70 0.03 -11.54 1.09
N TYR A 71 -0.95 -11.26 1.93
CA TYR A 71 -0.73 -10.63 3.23
C TYR A 71 -1.40 -11.38 4.37
N THR A 72 -0.87 -11.18 5.56
CA THR A 72 -1.52 -11.50 6.84
C THR A 72 -1.41 -10.28 7.73
N ARG A 73 -2.51 -9.91 8.37
CA ARG A 73 -2.59 -8.81 9.34
C ARG A 73 -3.05 -9.36 10.68
N HIS A 74 -2.43 -8.93 11.75
CA HIS A 74 -2.79 -9.27 13.11
C HIS A 74 -2.94 -7.99 13.92
N ALA A 75 -4.19 -7.62 14.22
CA ALA A 75 -4.54 -6.43 14.99
C ALA A 75 -4.98 -6.79 16.40
N VAL A 76 -4.64 -5.94 17.36
CA VAL A 76 -5.03 -6.05 18.76
C VAL A 76 -5.63 -4.71 19.19
N ASP A 77 -6.90 -4.76 19.58
CA ASP A 77 -7.69 -3.60 19.98
C ASP A 77 -8.26 -3.81 21.39
N THR A 78 -8.53 -2.73 22.08
CA THR A 78 -9.30 -2.76 23.34
C THR A 78 -10.55 -1.89 23.20
N LEU A 79 -11.66 -2.42 23.68
CA LEU A 79 -12.84 -1.63 23.97
C LEU A 79 -12.89 -1.36 25.47
N ARG A 80 -12.94 -0.10 25.84
CA ARG A 80 -13.12 0.37 27.22
C ARG A 80 -14.54 0.87 27.37
N SER A 81 -15.29 0.31 28.33
CA SER A 81 -16.64 0.72 28.66
C SER A 81 -16.74 0.94 30.17
N GLU A 82 -17.44 1.98 30.60
CA GLU A 82 -17.70 2.19 32.03
C GLU A 82 -18.55 1.11 32.67
N VAL A 83 -19.39 0.44 31.85
CA VAL A 83 -20.32 -0.59 32.34
C VAL A 83 -19.64 -1.98 32.36
N SER A 84 -18.91 -2.34 31.32
CA SER A 84 -18.34 -3.70 31.14
C SER A 84 -16.83 -3.77 31.33
N GLY A 85 -16.18 -2.65 31.64
CA GLY A 85 -14.74 -2.59 31.85
C GLY A 85 -13.94 -2.61 30.54
N VAL A 86 -12.77 -3.28 30.54
CA VAL A 86 -11.87 -3.36 29.38
C VAL A 86 -11.92 -4.74 28.77
N THR A 87 -12.26 -4.82 27.49
CA THR A 87 -12.24 -6.06 26.71
C THR A 87 -11.18 -5.99 25.63
N LEU A 88 -10.33 -7.01 25.54
CA LEU A 88 -9.31 -7.15 24.50
C LEU A 88 -9.88 -7.95 23.32
N TYR A 89 -9.67 -7.44 22.12
CA TYR A 89 -10.00 -8.11 20.86
C TYR A 89 -8.70 -8.38 20.08
N SER A 90 -8.63 -9.55 19.47
CA SER A 90 -7.57 -9.91 18.55
C SER A 90 -8.19 -10.34 17.22
N HIS A 91 -7.75 -9.71 16.14
CA HIS A 91 -8.24 -9.95 14.79
C HIS A 91 -7.10 -10.41 13.89
N VAL A 92 -7.35 -11.49 13.16
CA VAL A 92 -6.44 -11.95 12.11
C VAL A 92 -7.20 -11.87 10.79
N SER A 93 -6.62 -11.17 9.82
CA SER A 93 -7.12 -11.15 8.45
C SER A 93 -6.00 -11.53 7.48
N SER A 94 -6.37 -12.04 6.33
CA SER A 94 -5.44 -12.41 5.28
C SER A 94 -6.07 -12.24 3.90
N GLY A 95 -5.23 -12.12 2.88
CA GLY A 95 -5.70 -11.94 1.53
C GLY A 95 -4.57 -11.71 0.55
N THR A 96 -4.88 -10.99 -0.51
CA THR A 96 -3.91 -10.62 -1.54
C THR A 96 -3.64 -9.12 -1.54
N TYR A 97 -2.47 -8.74 -2.06
CA TYR A 97 -2.21 -7.34 -2.33
C TYR A 97 -1.76 -7.12 -3.77
N ALA A 98 -2.12 -5.96 -4.31
CA ALA A 98 -1.62 -5.46 -5.58
C ALA A 98 -0.83 -4.16 -5.36
N ARG A 99 0.27 -3.99 -6.10
CA ARG A 99 1.08 -2.78 -6.08
C ARG A 99 1.11 -2.13 -7.45
N SER A 100 0.96 -0.81 -7.49
CA SER A 100 1.16 0.01 -8.68
C SER A 100 1.96 1.26 -8.30
N GLY A 101 3.24 1.28 -8.66
CA GLY A 101 4.14 2.36 -8.24
C GLY A 101 4.25 2.46 -6.72
N SER A 102 3.82 3.59 -6.16
CA SER A 102 3.73 3.83 -4.73
C SER A 102 2.37 3.47 -4.11
N SER A 103 1.40 3.04 -4.89
CA SER A 103 0.09 2.59 -4.38
C SER A 103 0.11 1.12 -4.02
N ILE A 104 -0.61 0.75 -2.97
CA ILE A 104 -0.91 -0.62 -2.58
C ILE A 104 -2.42 -0.77 -2.34
N THR A 105 -2.98 -1.89 -2.78
CA THR A 105 -4.37 -2.29 -2.47
C THR A 105 -4.32 -3.65 -1.80
N LEU A 106 -4.91 -3.77 -0.62
CA LEU A 106 -5.08 -5.02 0.10
C LEU A 106 -6.52 -5.48 -0.11
N THR A 107 -6.74 -6.74 -0.49
CA THR A 107 -8.08 -7.33 -0.65
C THR A 107 -8.22 -8.51 0.29
N ASP A 108 -9.18 -8.42 1.19
CA ASP A 108 -9.45 -9.46 2.20
C ASP A 108 -10.05 -10.71 1.55
N ALA A 109 -9.55 -11.89 1.93
CA ALA A 109 -9.95 -13.16 1.32
C ALA A 109 -11.34 -13.64 1.75
N VAL A 110 -11.88 -13.12 2.86
CA VAL A 110 -13.17 -13.56 3.41
C VAL A 110 -14.29 -12.60 3.02
N THR A 111 -14.03 -11.30 3.14
CA THR A 111 -15.06 -10.27 2.96
C THR A 111 -15.03 -9.65 1.56
N ASP A 112 -13.98 -9.91 0.78
CA ASP A 112 -13.70 -9.27 -0.53
C ASP A 112 -13.63 -7.73 -0.45
N SER A 113 -13.49 -7.20 0.77
CA SER A 113 -13.32 -5.78 1.00
C SER A 113 -11.88 -5.36 0.69
N SER A 114 -11.71 -4.11 0.25
CA SER A 114 -10.40 -3.60 -0.12
C SER A 114 -10.03 -2.36 0.68
N ALA A 115 -8.77 -2.31 1.13
CA ALA A 115 -8.16 -1.12 1.71
C ALA A 115 -7.04 -0.63 0.77
N THR A 116 -6.93 0.69 0.61
CA THR A 116 -5.89 1.30 -0.22
C THR A 116 -4.87 2.01 0.64
N GLY A 117 -3.65 2.09 0.13
CA GLY A 117 -2.57 2.76 0.84
C GLY A 117 -1.48 3.28 -0.08
N THR A 118 -0.50 3.91 0.53
CA THR A 118 0.71 4.41 -0.14
C THR A 118 1.97 3.85 0.51
N ILE A 119 2.98 3.63 -0.31
CA ILE A 119 4.29 3.12 0.09
C ILE A 119 5.31 4.24 -0.07
N ALA A 120 5.98 4.61 1.01
CA ALA A 120 7.06 5.58 0.99
C ALA A 120 8.06 5.31 2.13
N ASN A 121 9.36 5.45 1.87
CA ASN A 121 10.42 5.42 2.89
C ASN A 121 10.34 4.23 3.88
N ASN A 122 10.15 3.01 3.36
CA ASN A 122 9.97 1.79 4.16
C ASN A 122 8.71 1.79 5.06
N ALA A 123 7.75 2.65 4.77
CA ALA A 123 6.47 2.68 5.46
C ALA A 123 5.32 2.45 4.48
N ILE A 124 4.23 1.91 5.00
CA ILE A 124 2.95 1.77 4.31
C ILE A 124 1.92 2.54 5.11
N THR A 125 1.28 3.52 4.47
CA THR A 125 0.14 4.23 5.04
C THR A 125 -1.13 3.64 4.45
N ILE A 126 -2.01 3.11 5.29
CA ILE A 126 -3.28 2.50 4.87
C ILE A 126 -4.43 3.34 5.41
N SER A 127 -5.38 3.67 4.55
CA SER A 127 -6.62 4.34 4.92
C SER A 127 -7.80 3.38 4.73
N SER A 128 -8.63 3.27 5.74
CA SER A 128 -9.85 2.46 5.77
C SER A 128 -10.99 3.25 6.40
N VAL A 129 -12.21 2.72 6.27
CA VAL A 129 -13.36 3.22 7.00
C VAL A 129 -13.83 2.08 7.92
N GLU A 130 -13.72 2.29 9.22
CA GLU A 130 -14.12 1.32 10.24
C GLU A 130 -15.30 1.90 11.04
N ASN A 131 -16.43 1.18 11.04
CA ASN A 131 -17.66 1.63 11.69
C ASN A 131 -18.10 3.05 11.32
N GLY A 132 -17.85 3.46 10.06
CA GLY A 132 -18.18 4.81 9.56
C GLY A 132 -17.15 5.88 9.86
N PHE A 133 -16.04 5.56 10.52
CA PHE A 133 -14.94 6.47 10.84
C PHE A 133 -13.75 6.23 9.91
N ALA A 134 -13.19 7.31 9.38
CA ALA A 134 -11.95 7.22 8.62
C ALA A 134 -10.78 6.94 9.56
N VAL A 135 -10.04 5.87 9.29
CA VAL A 135 -8.85 5.46 10.05
C VAL A 135 -7.66 5.42 9.11
N THR A 136 -6.57 6.09 9.50
CA THR A 136 -5.31 6.06 8.76
C THR A 136 -4.21 5.51 9.64
N GLY A 137 -3.70 4.34 9.28
CA GLY A 137 -2.58 3.68 9.96
C GLY A 137 -1.28 3.83 9.20
N VAL A 138 -0.18 4.11 9.91
CA VAL A 138 1.18 4.11 9.36
C VAL A 138 1.93 2.89 9.88
N PHE A 139 2.32 2.00 8.98
CA PHE A 139 3.06 0.77 9.25
C PHE A 139 4.52 0.95 8.83
N THR A 140 5.45 0.72 9.71
CA THR A 140 6.89 0.84 9.45
C THR A 140 7.54 -0.55 9.33
N LYS A 141 8.36 -0.73 8.29
CA LYS A 141 9.07 -1.99 8.03
C LYS A 141 10.08 -2.27 9.13
N GLN A 142 10.12 -3.52 9.57
CA GLN A 142 11.08 -4.06 10.55
C GLN A 142 12.35 -4.57 9.86
#